data_e030271378db1d92e32c26c721fbd883
#
_entry.id   e030271378db1d92e32c26c721fbd883
#
_cell.length_a   1.000
_cell.length_b   1.000
_cell.length_c   1.000
_cell.angle_alpha   90.00
_cell.angle_beta   90.00
_cell.angle_gamma   90.00
#
_symmetry.space_group_name_H-M   'P 1'
#
loop_
_entity.id
_entity.type
_entity.pdbx_description
1 polymer ?
#
loop_
_entity_poly.entity_id
_entity_poly.type
_entity_poly.pdbx_seq_one_letter_code
_entity_poly.pdbx_strand_id
1 'polypeptide(L)'
;MEDGKKGNQGKNSVEVTDDNEGTGNSTKLFRQCEGEVLGSEGSAAWEPKCVICGRYGEYICDETDDDICSLECKQTLLFRVAKSRLPVVLPPPKRLPTTDECFYVRDSGDKSGSQSLTGSQTEMLRRRLEICVRGDFDLAPILSFSSCNLPQKLLQNIEAAGYEIPTPVQMQAIPAALVGKNLLVSADTGSGKTASFLVPIVSRCTSIRPDHSPNQKNPLAMVLTPTRELCMQVEEQAKLLGKGLPFKTALVVGGDAMPRQLHRIQQGVELIVGTPGRLIDLLSKHEIELDDVFMLVLDEVDCMLQRGFRDQVMQIYRALSQPQVLMYSATISQEVEKVASSMAKDIIVISVGKSNRPNIAVKQLAIWVESKQKKQKLFDILTSKQHFTPPVVVFVGSRLGADLLTEAITITTGLKALSIHGEKSMKERREIMSSFLVGEVPVMVATGVLSRGVDLLSVRQVIVFDMPNSIKEYVHQIGRASRLGEEGTAILFLNEENRNLFPELVEILKSSGAAIPRELANSRYRLGSVNVGRGQKKRKHGH
;
A
#
# COMPACT_ATOMS: atom_id res chain seq x y z
N MET A 1 14.47 -64.32 21.33
CA MET A 1 13.45 -65.16 20.73
C MET A 1 13.09 -64.49 19.44
N GLU A 2 13.83 -64.74 18.41
CA GLU A 2 13.57 -65.77 17.39
C GLU A 2 12.36 -65.39 16.57
N ASP A 3 12.39 -65.26 15.33
CA ASP A 3 13.05 -65.73 14.09
C ASP A 3 11.98 -65.38 13.02
N GLY A 4 12.21 -65.13 11.81
CA GLY A 4 13.16 -65.52 10.81
C GLY A 4 12.56 -65.31 9.43
N LYS A 5 13.43 -64.93 8.58
CA LYS A 5 13.75 -65.38 7.22
C LYS A 5 12.82 -65.19 6.02
N LYS A 6 13.41 -64.49 5.06
CA LYS A 6 13.89 -64.96 3.70
C LYS A 6 12.81 -64.94 2.62
N GLY A 7 13.03 -64.57 1.44
CA GLY A 7 14.15 -64.32 0.55
C GLY A 7 13.69 -64.40 -0.91
N ASN A 8 14.41 -63.79 -1.76
CA ASN A 8 15.06 -64.15 -3.01
C ASN A 8 14.47 -63.55 -4.31
N GLN A 9 15.20 -62.70 -4.92
CA GLN A 9 16.09 -62.79 -6.12
C GLN A 9 15.41 -63.12 -7.45
N GLY A 10 15.76 -62.31 -8.45
CA GLY A 10 15.69 -62.64 -9.87
C GLY A 10 16.08 -61.48 -10.77
N LYS A 11 17.38 -61.44 -11.08
CA LYS A 11 18.03 -60.64 -12.13
C LYS A 11 17.53 -61.06 -13.52
N ASN A 12 17.49 -60.12 -14.50
CA ASN A 12 18.33 -60.30 -15.70
C ASN A 12 18.35 -58.97 -16.53
N SER A 13 19.54 -58.60 -16.81
CA SER A 13 20.07 -57.70 -17.81
C SER A 13 20.01 -58.32 -19.21
N VAL A 14 19.92 -57.50 -20.26
CA VAL A 14 20.72 -57.66 -21.50
C VAL A 14 20.67 -56.31 -22.27
N GLU A 15 21.84 -55.96 -22.71
CA GLU A 15 22.37 -54.82 -23.46
C GLU A 15 22.07 -54.80 -24.97
N VAL A 16 22.32 -53.60 -25.55
CA VAL A 16 23.09 -53.29 -26.79
C VAL A 16 22.28 -53.40 -28.09
N THR A 17 22.28 -52.49 -29.03
CA THR A 17 23.30 -51.70 -29.76
C THR A 17 22.70 -50.58 -30.62
N ASP A 18 23.49 -49.56 -30.79
CA ASP A 18 23.70 -48.56 -31.84
C ASP A 18 23.11 -48.78 -33.25
N ASP A 19 22.67 -47.75 -33.90
CA ASP A 19 23.38 -46.99 -34.96
C ASP A 19 22.48 -46.13 -35.83
N ASN A 20 22.99 -44.93 -36.09
CA ASN A 20 23.09 -44.16 -37.34
C ASN A 20 21.98 -43.28 -37.90
N GLU A 21 22.35 -42.00 -37.93
CA GLU A 21 22.34 -41.00 -38.98
C GLU A 21 21.14 -40.87 -39.96
N GLY A 22 20.71 -39.61 -40.12
CA GLY A 22 20.02 -39.22 -41.35
C GLY A 22 19.28 -37.86 -41.26
N THR A 23 20.00 -36.84 -41.65
CA THR A 23 19.57 -35.53 -42.14
C THR A 23 18.18 -35.46 -42.83
N GLY A 24 17.44 -34.36 -42.60
CA GLY A 24 16.45 -33.91 -43.59
C GLY A 24 15.28 -33.07 -43.11
N ASN A 25 15.39 -31.80 -43.35
CA ASN A 25 14.41 -30.74 -43.57
C ASN A 25 12.90 -31.04 -43.58
N SER A 26 12.19 -30.07 -43.05
CA SER A 26 10.97 -29.45 -43.57
C SER A 26 9.58 -29.86 -43.07
N THR A 27 8.97 -28.84 -42.48
CA THR A 27 7.57 -28.40 -42.66
C THR A 27 6.40 -29.29 -42.25
N LYS A 28 5.60 -28.66 -41.35
CA LYS A 28 4.13 -28.78 -41.23
C LYS A 28 3.54 -30.13 -40.87
N LEU A 29 2.87 -30.21 -39.74
CA LEU A 29 1.41 -30.44 -39.74
C LEU A 29 0.87 -30.45 -38.30
N PHE A 30 -0.15 -29.64 -38.11
CA PHE A 30 -1.08 -29.80 -37.00
C PHE A 30 -1.65 -31.21 -36.99
N ARG A 31 -1.56 -31.86 -35.84
CA ARG A 31 -2.44 -33.00 -35.56
C ARG A 31 -2.99 -32.86 -34.13
N GLN A 32 -4.31 -32.71 -34.09
CA GLN A 32 -5.13 -33.03 -32.92
C GLN A 32 -4.80 -34.45 -32.45
N CYS A 33 -4.54 -34.59 -31.19
CA CYS A 33 -4.65 -35.87 -30.48
C CYS A 33 -5.63 -35.67 -29.34
N GLU A 34 -6.84 -36.12 -29.54
CA GLU A 34 -7.73 -36.56 -28.51
C GLU A 34 -7.08 -37.76 -27.83
N GLY A 35 -6.90 -37.73 -26.54
CA GLY A 35 -6.37 -38.80 -25.73
C GLY A 35 -6.95 -38.69 -24.32
N GLU A 36 -7.88 -39.57 -24.04
CA GLU A 36 -8.49 -39.83 -22.74
C GLU A 36 -7.43 -39.92 -21.62
N VAL A 37 -7.64 -39.17 -20.55
CA VAL A 37 -6.79 -39.25 -19.36
C VAL A 37 -7.50 -40.06 -18.30
N LEU A 38 -6.98 -41.23 -18.07
CA LEU A 38 -7.17 -41.99 -16.86
C LEU A 38 -6.50 -41.28 -15.67
N GLY A 39 -7.23 -41.15 -14.59
CA GLY A 39 -6.86 -40.43 -13.41
C GLY A 39 -5.59 -40.88 -12.70
N SER A 40 -4.87 -39.93 -12.17
CA SER A 40 -4.04 -40.08 -10.96
C SER A 40 -4.28 -38.87 -10.07
N GLU A 41 -4.95 -39.08 -8.97
CA GLU A 41 -5.12 -38.14 -7.87
C GLU A 41 -3.75 -37.80 -7.27
N GLY A 42 -3.55 -36.50 -7.02
CA GLY A 42 -2.54 -35.99 -6.09
C GLY A 42 -1.49 -35.07 -6.66
N SER A 43 -1.86 -33.87 -7.10
CA SER A 43 -0.92 -32.75 -7.16
C SER A 43 -1.61 -31.44 -6.71
N ALA A 44 -0.89 -30.76 -5.87
CA ALA A 44 -1.23 -29.59 -5.08
C ALA A 44 -2.03 -28.53 -5.84
N ALA A 45 -3.23 -28.23 -5.37
CA ALA A 45 -4.17 -27.21 -5.83
C ALA A 45 -3.70 -25.75 -5.56
N TRP A 46 -2.38 -25.49 -5.55
CA TRP A 46 -1.79 -24.23 -5.04
C TRP A 46 -0.84 -23.53 -6.00
N GLU A 47 -0.62 -24.07 -7.18
CA GLU A 47 0.28 -23.43 -8.14
C GLU A 47 -0.43 -22.25 -8.81
N PRO A 48 0.19 -21.04 -8.83
CA PRO A 48 -0.34 -19.92 -9.57
C PRO A 48 -0.42 -20.28 -11.06
N LYS A 49 -1.60 -20.09 -11.66
CA LYS A 49 -1.83 -20.38 -13.07
C LYS A 49 -2.00 -19.12 -13.88
N CYS A 50 -1.28 -19.02 -14.96
CA CYS A 50 -1.43 -17.93 -15.94
C CYS A 50 -2.89 -17.82 -16.41
N VAL A 51 -3.50 -16.66 -16.19
CA VAL A 51 -4.92 -16.40 -16.56
C VAL A 51 -5.20 -16.43 -18.06
N ILE A 52 -4.15 -16.44 -18.90
CA ILE A 52 -4.27 -16.49 -20.37
C ILE A 52 -4.17 -17.90 -20.92
N CYS A 53 -3.21 -18.71 -20.48
CA CYS A 53 -2.91 -20.01 -21.08
C CYS A 53 -2.96 -21.19 -20.09
N GLY A 54 -3.21 -20.96 -18.79
CA GLY A 54 -3.34 -22.00 -17.78
C GLY A 54 -2.02 -22.65 -17.31
N ARG A 55 -0.88 -22.31 -17.93
CA ARG A 55 0.46 -22.77 -17.48
C ARG A 55 0.84 -22.11 -16.16
N TYR A 56 1.88 -22.62 -15.52
CA TYR A 56 2.41 -22.00 -14.30
C TYR A 56 2.66 -20.50 -14.49
N GLY A 57 2.11 -19.69 -13.59
CA GLY A 57 2.22 -18.22 -13.63
C GLY A 57 3.49 -17.78 -12.92
N GLU A 58 4.60 -17.66 -13.65
CA GLU A 58 5.89 -17.19 -13.12
C GLU A 58 5.86 -15.74 -12.67
N TYR A 59 4.97 -14.92 -13.26
CA TYR A 59 4.95 -13.47 -13.09
C TYR A 59 3.57 -13.00 -12.67
N ILE A 60 3.51 -11.89 -11.95
CA ILE A 60 2.28 -11.17 -11.67
C ILE A 60 2.25 -9.91 -12.55
N CYS A 61 1.16 -9.70 -13.28
CA CYS A 61 0.96 -8.50 -14.07
C CYS A 61 0.76 -7.29 -13.13
N ASP A 62 1.62 -6.28 -13.22
CA ASP A 62 1.57 -5.10 -12.34
C ASP A 62 0.31 -4.25 -12.55
N GLU A 63 -0.28 -4.32 -13.76
CA GLU A 63 -1.45 -3.53 -14.14
C GLU A 63 -2.77 -4.20 -13.76
N THR A 64 -2.80 -5.53 -13.59
CA THR A 64 -4.02 -6.30 -13.34
C THR A 64 -3.96 -7.17 -12.10
N ASP A 65 -2.78 -7.31 -11.49
CA ASP A 65 -2.49 -8.21 -10.36
C ASP A 65 -2.74 -9.71 -10.66
N ASP A 66 -2.83 -10.09 -11.95
CA ASP A 66 -3.06 -11.47 -12.37
C ASP A 66 -1.75 -12.23 -12.60
N ASP A 67 -1.80 -13.55 -12.39
CA ASP A 67 -0.68 -14.43 -12.68
C ASP A 67 -0.53 -14.65 -14.19
N ILE A 68 0.68 -14.48 -14.71
CA ILE A 68 1.05 -14.66 -16.12
C ILE A 68 2.34 -15.46 -16.24
N CYS A 69 2.50 -16.22 -17.33
CA CYS A 69 3.70 -17.04 -17.54
C CYS A 69 4.74 -16.39 -18.46
N SER A 70 4.39 -15.34 -19.19
CA SER A 70 5.28 -14.69 -20.17
C SER A 70 4.86 -13.27 -20.49
N LEU A 71 5.76 -12.52 -21.13
CA LEU A 71 5.49 -11.18 -21.67
C LEU A 71 4.38 -11.17 -22.72
N GLU A 72 4.29 -12.22 -23.53
CA GLU A 72 3.23 -12.38 -24.55
C GLU A 72 1.86 -12.56 -23.87
N CYS A 73 1.80 -13.35 -22.82
CA CYS A 73 0.59 -13.49 -22.01
C CYS A 73 0.23 -12.18 -21.31
N LYS A 74 1.22 -11.41 -20.84
CA LYS A 74 0.99 -10.05 -20.29
C LYS A 74 0.36 -9.13 -21.34
N GLN A 75 0.91 -9.07 -22.55
CA GLN A 75 0.37 -8.24 -23.62
C GLN A 75 -1.05 -8.66 -24.02
N THR A 76 -1.29 -9.97 -24.10
CA THR A 76 -2.63 -10.51 -24.39
C THR A 76 -3.62 -10.18 -23.27
N LEU A 77 -3.21 -10.27 -22.02
CA LEU A 77 -4.00 -9.88 -20.86
C LEU A 77 -4.37 -8.40 -20.91
N LEU A 78 -3.37 -7.52 -21.09
CA LEU A 78 -3.59 -6.08 -21.19
C LEU A 78 -4.49 -5.69 -22.36
N PHE A 79 -4.36 -6.38 -23.50
CA PHE A 79 -5.25 -6.19 -24.64
C PHE A 79 -6.68 -6.64 -24.33
N ARG A 80 -6.88 -7.78 -23.67
CA ARG A 80 -8.20 -8.24 -23.19
C ARG A 80 -8.81 -7.26 -22.19
N VAL A 81 -8.03 -6.80 -21.23
CA VAL A 81 -8.46 -5.80 -20.23
C VAL A 81 -8.79 -4.46 -20.89
N ALA A 82 -8.00 -4.01 -21.86
CA ALA A 82 -8.31 -2.80 -22.62
C ALA A 82 -9.61 -2.95 -23.44
N LYS A 83 -9.88 -4.14 -23.98
CA LYS A 83 -11.10 -4.46 -24.74
C LYS A 83 -12.31 -4.70 -23.84
N SER A 84 -12.11 -5.20 -22.62
CA SER A 84 -13.15 -5.40 -21.59
C SER A 84 -13.43 -4.17 -20.73
N ARG A 85 -12.75 -3.04 -20.96
CA ARG A 85 -13.00 -1.74 -20.31
C ARG A 85 -14.29 -1.05 -20.77
N LEU A 86 -15.28 -1.81 -21.23
CA LEU A 86 -16.65 -1.38 -21.10
C LEU A 86 -16.94 -1.26 -19.58
N PRO A 87 -17.48 -0.12 -19.11
CA PRO A 87 -17.78 0.04 -17.70
C PRO A 87 -18.67 -1.12 -17.26
N VAL A 88 -18.17 -1.94 -16.34
CA VAL A 88 -19.01 -2.93 -15.66
C VAL A 88 -20.06 -2.13 -14.92
N VAL A 89 -21.30 -2.20 -15.36
CA VAL A 89 -22.42 -1.58 -14.68
C VAL A 89 -22.73 -2.45 -13.47
N LEU A 90 -22.24 -2.03 -12.31
CA LEU A 90 -22.59 -2.66 -11.04
C LEU A 90 -24.07 -2.39 -10.75
N PRO A 91 -24.80 -3.35 -10.15
CA PRO A 91 -26.19 -3.14 -9.81
C PRO A 91 -26.35 -1.95 -8.84
N PRO A 92 -27.43 -1.17 -8.94
CA PRO A 92 -27.67 -0.09 -8.00
C PRO A 92 -27.93 -0.65 -6.58
N PRO A 93 -27.59 0.12 -5.53
CA PRO A 93 -27.83 -0.29 -4.15
C PRO A 93 -29.33 -0.51 -3.87
N LYS A 94 -29.64 -1.54 -3.13
CA LYS A 94 -31.03 -1.95 -2.84
C LYS A 94 -31.66 -1.21 -1.65
N ARG A 95 -30.86 -0.64 -0.76
CA ARG A 95 -31.31 0.05 0.46
C ARG A 95 -30.60 1.37 0.66
N LEU A 96 -31.31 2.36 1.19
CA LEU A 96 -30.72 3.60 1.69
C LEU A 96 -30.37 3.43 3.17
N PRO A 97 -29.20 3.86 3.63
CA PRO A 97 -28.87 3.79 5.06
C PRO A 97 -29.75 4.74 5.87
N THR A 98 -30.27 4.27 6.98
CA THR A 98 -30.92 5.12 8.00
C THR A 98 -29.81 5.75 8.85
N THR A 99 -29.66 7.07 8.76
CA THR A 99 -28.49 7.81 9.31
C THR A 99 -28.80 8.60 10.57
N ASP A 100 -29.57 8.11 11.52
CA ASP A 100 -29.96 8.92 12.69
C ASP A 100 -29.28 8.58 14.02
N GLU A 101 -28.26 7.71 14.04
CA GLU A 101 -27.53 7.43 15.28
C GLU A 101 -26.22 8.22 15.35
N CYS A 102 -26.19 9.22 16.23
CA CYS A 102 -24.97 9.96 16.56
C CYS A 102 -24.09 9.14 17.52
N PHE A 103 -23.02 8.53 17.02
CA PHE A 103 -22.09 7.74 17.83
C PHE A 103 -21.08 8.56 18.64
N TYR A 104 -21.19 9.89 18.57
CA TYR A 104 -20.41 10.82 19.38
C TYR A 104 -21.35 11.64 20.25
N VAL A 105 -21.31 11.37 21.54
CA VAL A 105 -22.07 12.18 22.52
C VAL A 105 -21.21 13.42 22.81
N ARG A 106 -21.66 14.60 22.35
CA ARG A 106 -21.24 15.86 22.99
C ARG A 106 -21.62 15.73 24.46
N ASP A 107 -20.69 15.98 25.39
CA ASP A 107 -21.02 16.09 26.81
C ASP A 107 -22.08 17.17 27.02
N SER A 108 -23.35 16.78 26.87
CA SER A 108 -24.49 17.58 27.23
C SER A 108 -24.95 17.11 28.60
N GLY A 109 -24.22 17.54 29.64
CA GLY A 109 -24.83 17.57 30.95
C GLY A 109 -24.22 16.77 32.08
N ASP A 110 -22.91 16.65 32.21
CA ASP A 110 -22.34 16.34 33.52
C ASP A 110 -21.63 17.57 34.08
N LYS A 111 -22.18 18.09 35.19
CA LYS A 111 -21.74 19.30 35.91
C LYS A 111 -20.45 19.04 36.71
N SER A 112 -19.47 18.34 36.20
CA SER A 112 -18.15 18.19 36.79
C SER A 112 -17.06 18.54 35.79
N GLY A 113 -16.79 19.84 35.66
CA GLY A 113 -15.44 20.38 35.42
C GLY A 113 -14.77 20.17 34.07
N SER A 114 -15.37 19.61 33.03
CA SER A 114 -14.75 19.58 31.69
C SER A 114 -15.24 20.81 30.90
N GLN A 115 -14.46 21.89 30.94
CA GLN A 115 -14.67 23.09 30.14
C GLN A 115 -14.59 22.71 28.66
N SER A 116 -15.71 22.78 27.95
CA SER A 116 -15.71 22.75 26.49
C SER A 116 -14.82 23.89 25.98
N LEU A 117 -13.80 23.55 25.18
CA LEU A 117 -12.89 24.53 24.62
C LEU A 117 -13.69 25.55 23.81
N THR A 118 -13.46 26.85 24.05
CA THR A 118 -14.05 27.91 23.21
C THR A 118 -13.49 27.84 21.81
N GLY A 119 -14.18 28.37 20.81
CA GLY A 119 -13.69 28.39 19.41
C GLY A 119 -12.28 28.96 19.27
N SER A 120 -11.93 30.00 20.06
CA SER A 120 -10.59 30.58 20.11
C SER A 120 -9.54 29.61 20.68
N GLN A 121 -9.87 28.86 21.72
CA GLN A 121 -8.98 27.85 22.33
C GLN A 121 -8.79 26.66 21.39
N THR A 122 -9.84 26.23 20.71
CA THR A 122 -9.79 25.18 19.69
C THR A 122 -8.84 25.57 18.55
N GLU A 123 -8.92 26.79 18.06
CA GLU A 123 -8.04 27.28 16.99
C GLU A 123 -6.60 27.42 17.45
N MET A 124 -6.34 27.88 18.69
CA MET A 124 -4.99 27.89 19.27
C MET A 124 -4.40 26.48 19.41
N LEU A 125 -5.22 25.50 19.84
CA LEU A 125 -4.80 24.09 19.95
C LEU A 125 -4.47 23.52 18.57
N ARG A 126 -5.33 23.74 17.56
CA ARG A 126 -5.06 23.32 16.17
C ARG A 126 -3.76 23.90 15.64
N ARG A 127 -3.50 25.20 15.84
CA ARG A 127 -2.24 25.84 15.43
C ARG A 127 -1.01 25.21 16.11
N ARG A 128 -1.11 24.92 17.41
CA ARG A 128 -0.01 24.30 18.17
C ARG A 128 0.29 22.87 17.69
N LEU A 129 -0.74 22.15 17.27
CA LEU A 129 -0.65 20.77 16.75
C LEU A 129 -0.42 20.73 15.23
N GLU A 130 -0.24 21.89 14.58
CA GLU A 130 -0.13 22.03 13.12
C GLU A 130 -1.32 21.40 12.36
N ILE A 131 -2.52 21.44 12.93
CA ILE A 131 -3.75 20.95 12.33
C ILE A 131 -4.43 22.12 11.61
N CYS A 132 -4.71 21.94 10.32
CA CYS A 132 -5.52 22.85 9.51
C CYS A 132 -6.81 22.14 9.12
N VAL A 133 -7.97 22.76 9.41
CA VAL A 133 -9.29 22.22 9.06
C VAL A 133 -9.96 23.19 8.10
N ARG A 134 -10.45 22.69 6.96
CA ARG A 134 -11.26 23.42 5.98
C ARG A 134 -12.64 22.75 5.87
N GLY A 135 -13.68 23.53 5.87
CA GLY A 135 -15.09 23.07 5.86
C GLY A 135 -15.81 23.47 7.14
N ASP A 136 -17.10 23.19 7.19
CA ASP A 136 -17.96 23.51 8.34
C ASP A 136 -17.83 22.43 9.43
N PHE A 137 -16.90 22.66 10.36
CA PHE A 137 -16.57 21.70 11.41
C PHE A 137 -16.00 22.35 12.67
N ASP A 138 -16.78 22.37 13.75
CA ASP A 138 -16.44 23.07 15.00
C ASP A 138 -15.90 22.18 16.12
N LEU A 139 -15.88 20.83 15.95
CA LEU A 139 -15.40 19.95 17.01
C LEU A 139 -13.91 20.15 17.28
N ALA A 140 -13.58 20.33 18.54
CA ALA A 140 -12.20 20.43 19.02
C ALA A 140 -11.46 19.10 18.84
N PRO A 141 -10.13 19.13 18.66
CA PRO A 141 -9.29 17.93 18.75
C PRO A 141 -9.44 17.26 20.12
N ILE A 142 -9.54 15.93 20.14
CA ILE A 142 -9.50 15.15 21.39
C ILE A 142 -8.07 15.07 21.92
N LEU A 143 -7.91 15.10 23.23
CA LEU A 143 -6.60 14.94 23.89
C LEU A 143 -6.37 13.51 24.42
N SER A 144 -7.43 12.71 24.53
CA SER A 144 -7.42 11.32 24.95
C SER A 144 -8.45 10.51 24.18
N PHE A 145 -8.20 9.23 23.96
CA PHE A 145 -9.19 8.31 23.37
C PHE A 145 -10.42 8.12 24.25
N SER A 146 -10.26 8.27 25.56
CA SER A 146 -11.38 8.22 26.53
C SER A 146 -12.37 9.37 26.39
N SER A 147 -12.00 10.46 25.68
CA SER A 147 -12.92 11.57 25.36
C SER A 147 -13.96 11.20 24.29
N CYS A 148 -13.80 10.05 23.62
CA CYS A 148 -14.77 9.51 22.69
C CYS A 148 -15.62 8.43 23.38
N ASN A 149 -16.90 8.34 23.02
CA ASN A 149 -17.78 7.26 23.52
C ASN A 149 -17.47 5.94 22.82
N LEU A 150 -16.28 5.38 23.08
CA LEU A 150 -15.83 4.12 22.51
C LEU A 150 -16.20 2.93 23.41
N PRO A 151 -16.47 1.74 22.84
CA PRO A 151 -16.61 0.53 23.63
C PRO A 151 -15.42 0.32 24.55
N GLN A 152 -15.66 -0.02 25.82
CA GLN A 152 -14.61 -0.19 26.83
C GLN A 152 -13.52 -1.19 26.38
N LYS A 153 -13.94 -2.27 25.72
CA LYS A 153 -13.00 -3.26 25.18
C LYS A 153 -12.13 -2.68 24.05
N LEU A 154 -12.65 -1.76 23.23
CA LEU A 154 -11.88 -1.07 22.20
C LEU A 154 -10.82 -0.15 22.85
N LEU A 155 -11.17 0.59 23.90
CA LEU A 155 -10.20 1.41 24.64
C LEU A 155 -9.04 0.56 25.20
N GLN A 156 -9.34 -0.60 25.80
CA GLN A 156 -8.31 -1.55 26.25
C GLN A 156 -7.42 -2.06 25.10
N ASN A 157 -8.01 -2.31 23.94
CA ASN A 157 -7.25 -2.78 22.78
C ASN A 157 -6.38 -1.66 22.18
N ILE A 158 -6.83 -0.40 22.21
CA ILE A 158 -6.06 0.78 21.79
C ILE A 158 -4.82 0.92 22.69
N GLU A 159 -4.98 0.84 24.00
CA GLU A 159 -3.89 0.88 24.97
C GLU A 159 -2.92 -0.31 24.79
N ALA A 160 -3.46 -1.53 24.68
CA ALA A 160 -2.68 -2.75 24.46
C ALA A 160 -1.90 -2.74 23.12
N ALA A 161 -2.36 -1.99 22.12
CA ALA A 161 -1.67 -1.75 20.86
C ALA A 161 -0.60 -0.64 20.94
N GLY A 162 -0.36 -0.06 22.13
CA GLY A 162 0.64 0.97 22.37
C GLY A 162 0.21 2.40 22.01
N TYR A 163 -1.08 2.64 21.82
CA TYR A 163 -1.60 3.99 21.58
C TYR A 163 -1.98 4.67 22.90
N GLU A 164 -1.00 5.27 23.58
CA GLU A 164 -1.21 5.94 24.87
C GLU A 164 -1.86 7.32 24.68
N ILE A 165 -1.33 8.11 23.75
CA ILE A 165 -1.79 9.46 23.43
C ILE A 165 -2.14 9.51 21.95
N PRO A 166 -3.31 10.06 21.57
CA PRO A 166 -3.65 10.21 20.16
C PRO A 166 -2.66 11.17 19.46
N THR A 167 -2.29 10.82 18.25
CA THR A 167 -1.48 11.71 17.39
C THR A 167 -2.33 12.87 16.87
N PRO A 168 -1.74 13.99 16.39
CA PRO A 168 -2.51 15.12 15.88
C PRO A 168 -3.57 14.76 14.82
N VAL A 169 -3.26 13.81 13.91
CA VAL A 169 -4.25 13.34 12.93
C VAL A 169 -5.39 12.57 13.60
N GLN A 170 -5.09 11.74 14.58
CA GLN A 170 -6.08 10.99 15.36
C GLN A 170 -6.95 11.94 16.20
N MET A 171 -6.33 12.94 16.84
CA MET A 171 -7.04 13.93 17.65
C MET A 171 -8.17 14.63 16.90
N GLN A 172 -7.98 14.92 15.61
CA GLN A 172 -8.97 15.64 14.82
C GLN A 172 -9.85 14.73 13.96
N ALA A 173 -9.29 13.66 13.35
CA ALA A 173 -10.03 12.82 12.42
C ALA A 173 -10.98 11.85 13.13
N ILE A 174 -10.61 11.27 14.29
CA ILE A 174 -11.48 10.33 15.01
C ILE A 174 -12.82 10.96 15.39
N PRO A 175 -12.88 12.10 16.11
CA PRO A 175 -14.17 12.69 16.46
C PRO A 175 -14.96 13.10 15.22
N ALA A 176 -14.32 13.59 14.16
CA ALA A 176 -15.00 13.96 12.92
C ALA A 176 -15.62 12.74 12.22
N ALA A 177 -14.92 11.61 12.18
CA ALA A 177 -15.45 10.38 11.61
C ALA A 177 -16.59 9.78 12.45
N LEU A 178 -16.50 9.86 13.80
CA LEU A 178 -17.55 9.36 14.71
C LEU A 178 -18.87 10.14 14.60
N VAL A 179 -18.81 11.43 14.29
CA VAL A 179 -20.03 12.24 14.04
C VAL A 179 -20.56 12.12 12.60
N GLY A 180 -20.02 11.20 11.82
CA GLY A 180 -20.52 10.90 10.46
C GLY A 180 -20.06 11.85 9.37
N LYS A 181 -19.04 12.71 9.59
CA LYS A 181 -18.55 13.64 8.56
C LYS A 181 -17.73 12.91 7.50
N ASN A 182 -17.88 13.33 6.24
CA ASN A 182 -16.97 12.91 5.17
C ASN A 182 -15.65 13.64 5.30
N LEU A 183 -14.53 12.94 5.16
CA LEU A 183 -13.20 13.47 5.44
C LEU A 183 -12.25 13.29 4.25
N LEU A 184 -11.45 14.33 4.01
CA LEU A 184 -10.21 14.24 3.24
C LEU A 184 -9.05 14.61 4.18
N VAL A 185 -8.26 13.62 4.57
CA VAL A 185 -7.20 13.75 5.56
C VAL A 185 -5.83 13.69 4.89
N SER A 186 -5.02 14.72 5.10
CA SER A 186 -3.61 14.73 4.68
C SER A 186 -2.70 14.77 5.89
N ALA A 187 -1.83 13.78 5.97
CA ALA A 187 -0.80 13.72 7.00
C ALA A 187 0.35 12.81 6.53
N ASP A 188 1.54 13.02 7.10
CA ASP A 188 2.73 12.26 6.77
C ASP A 188 2.54 10.73 6.98
N THR A 189 3.35 9.94 6.29
CA THR A 189 3.44 8.50 6.58
C THR A 189 3.95 8.29 8.00
N GLY A 190 3.37 7.32 8.71
CA GLY A 190 3.71 7.08 10.13
C GLY A 190 3.05 8.03 11.13
N SER A 191 2.21 8.98 10.71
CA SER A 191 1.50 9.90 11.61
C SER A 191 0.31 9.27 12.36
N GLY A 192 -0.01 8.00 12.12
CA GLY A 192 -1.12 7.32 12.77
C GLY A 192 -2.45 7.35 12.01
N LYS A 193 -2.44 7.63 10.69
CA LYS A 193 -3.64 7.64 9.82
C LYS A 193 -4.48 6.36 9.94
N THR A 194 -3.84 5.19 9.95
CA THR A 194 -4.53 3.90 9.97
C THR A 194 -5.43 3.75 11.18
N ALA A 195 -4.93 4.05 12.39
CA ALA A 195 -5.75 4.00 13.59
C ALA A 195 -6.86 5.07 13.58
N SER A 196 -6.65 6.23 12.92
CA SER A 196 -7.64 7.30 12.88
C SER A 196 -8.92 6.94 12.10
N PHE A 197 -8.86 5.96 11.17
CA PHE A 197 -10.08 5.43 10.54
C PHE A 197 -10.51 4.07 11.12
N LEU A 198 -9.60 3.24 11.61
CA LEU A 198 -9.97 1.94 12.17
C LEU A 198 -10.73 2.07 13.49
N VAL A 199 -10.35 3.01 14.35
CA VAL A 199 -11.06 3.24 15.63
C VAL A 199 -12.54 3.57 15.40
N PRO A 200 -12.93 4.53 14.55
CA PRO A 200 -14.32 4.76 14.20
C PRO A 200 -15.03 3.56 13.56
N ILE A 201 -14.34 2.83 12.65
CA ILE A 201 -14.90 1.63 12.01
C ILE A 201 -15.27 0.58 13.08
N VAL A 202 -14.29 0.19 13.91
CA VAL A 202 -14.51 -0.85 14.94
C VAL A 202 -15.61 -0.42 15.91
N SER A 203 -15.58 0.83 16.37
CA SER A 203 -16.59 1.37 17.29
C SER A 203 -18.00 1.28 16.69
N ARG A 204 -18.19 1.78 15.47
CA ARG A 204 -19.52 1.82 14.82
C ARG A 204 -20.00 0.42 14.42
N CYS A 205 -19.15 -0.42 13.84
CA CYS A 205 -19.50 -1.79 13.50
C CYS A 205 -19.98 -2.58 14.72
N THR A 206 -19.27 -2.45 15.85
CA THR A 206 -19.62 -3.12 17.10
C THR A 206 -20.94 -2.62 17.69
N SER A 207 -21.23 -1.32 17.55
CA SER A 207 -22.50 -0.73 18.01
C SER A 207 -23.70 -1.14 17.14
N ILE A 208 -23.52 -1.20 15.80
CA ILE A 208 -24.57 -1.62 14.85
C ILE A 208 -24.87 -3.12 14.98
N ARG A 209 -23.83 -3.91 15.21
CA ARG A 209 -23.94 -5.38 15.30
C ARG A 209 -23.30 -5.87 16.60
N PRO A 210 -23.99 -5.67 17.76
CA PRO A 210 -23.43 -6.03 19.07
C PRO A 210 -23.25 -7.54 19.22
N ASP A 211 -24.08 -8.33 18.55
CA ASP A 211 -23.99 -9.79 18.51
C ASP A 211 -23.80 -10.26 17.07
N HIS A 212 -22.94 -11.26 16.87
CA HIS A 212 -22.78 -11.89 15.56
C HIS A 212 -24.06 -12.64 15.17
N SER A 213 -25.03 -11.91 14.63
CA SER A 213 -26.26 -12.53 14.14
C SER A 213 -25.97 -13.38 12.90
N PRO A 214 -26.31 -14.68 12.89
CA PRO A 214 -26.09 -15.57 11.77
C PRO A 214 -26.83 -15.14 10.48
N ASN A 215 -27.82 -14.28 10.60
CA ASN A 215 -28.64 -13.81 9.48
C ASN A 215 -28.14 -12.53 8.82
N GLN A 216 -27.18 -11.82 9.43
CA GLN A 216 -26.58 -10.59 8.89
C GLN A 216 -25.12 -10.82 8.53
N LYS A 217 -24.87 -11.17 7.26
CA LYS A 217 -23.55 -11.56 6.77
C LYS A 217 -22.83 -10.49 5.95
N ASN A 218 -23.58 -9.45 5.50
CA ASN A 218 -23.03 -8.41 4.66
C ASN A 218 -22.02 -7.53 5.42
N PRO A 219 -20.95 -7.08 4.77
CA PRO A 219 -19.98 -6.19 5.40
C PRO A 219 -20.61 -4.83 5.72
N LEU A 220 -20.16 -4.23 6.82
CA LEU A 220 -20.59 -2.92 7.30
C LEU A 220 -19.65 -1.79 6.89
N ALA A 221 -18.36 -2.10 6.75
CA ALA A 221 -17.33 -1.13 6.34
C ALA A 221 -16.37 -1.72 5.32
N MET A 222 -15.77 -0.85 4.54
CA MET A 222 -14.80 -1.21 3.52
C MET A 222 -13.59 -0.26 3.55
N VAL A 223 -12.38 -0.83 3.45
CA VAL A 223 -11.14 -0.09 3.26
C VAL A 223 -10.49 -0.50 1.95
N LEU A 224 -10.26 0.46 1.07
CA LEU A 224 -9.52 0.28 -0.19
C LEU A 224 -8.10 0.82 -0.05
N THR A 225 -7.13 0.04 -0.47
CA THR A 225 -5.72 0.46 -0.52
C THR A 225 -5.08 0.09 -1.86
N PRO A 226 -4.02 0.81 -2.29
CA PRO A 226 -3.41 0.57 -3.60
C PRO A 226 -2.53 -0.68 -3.69
N THR A 227 -2.17 -1.30 -2.56
CA THR A 227 -1.24 -2.43 -2.52
C THR A 227 -1.74 -3.54 -1.59
N ARG A 228 -1.37 -4.78 -1.91
CA ARG A 228 -1.71 -5.98 -1.11
C ARG A 228 -1.09 -5.92 0.28
N GLU A 229 0.14 -5.43 0.35
CA GLU A 229 0.90 -5.30 1.58
C GLU A 229 0.22 -4.33 2.56
N LEU A 230 -0.24 -3.19 2.06
CA LEU A 230 -0.97 -2.23 2.87
C LEU A 230 -2.32 -2.80 3.33
N CYS A 231 -3.05 -3.53 2.44
CA CYS A 231 -4.27 -4.24 2.84
C CYS A 231 -4.01 -5.19 4.01
N MET A 232 -2.95 -6.00 3.95
CA MET A 232 -2.60 -6.94 5.03
C MET A 232 -2.34 -6.21 6.34
N GLN A 233 -1.57 -5.13 6.32
CA GLN A 233 -1.26 -4.36 7.53
C GLN A 233 -2.48 -3.69 8.14
N VAL A 234 -3.35 -3.11 7.29
CA VAL A 234 -4.61 -2.52 7.75
C VAL A 234 -5.49 -3.60 8.38
N GLU A 235 -5.57 -4.80 7.77
CA GLU A 235 -6.36 -5.91 8.32
C GLU A 235 -5.79 -6.44 9.63
N GLU A 236 -4.47 -6.56 9.76
CA GLU A 236 -3.81 -6.97 11.01
C GLU A 236 -4.08 -5.96 12.14
N GLN A 237 -3.95 -4.67 11.86
CA GLN A 237 -4.31 -3.64 12.84
C GLN A 237 -5.80 -3.66 13.21
N ALA A 238 -6.67 -3.88 12.22
CA ALA A 238 -8.11 -4.01 12.46
C ALA A 238 -8.42 -5.20 13.37
N LYS A 239 -7.74 -6.33 13.20
CA LYS A 239 -7.85 -7.51 14.09
C LYS A 239 -7.36 -7.22 15.50
N LEU A 240 -6.25 -6.48 15.65
CA LEU A 240 -5.75 -6.08 16.97
C LEU A 240 -6.75 -5.20 17.71
N LEU A 241 -7.27 -4.17 17.05
CA LEU A 241 -8.25 -3.25 17.63
C LEU A 241 -9.61 -3.94 17.90
N GLY A 242 -10.02 -4.88 17.04
CA GLY A 242 -11.26 -5.65 17.16
C GLY A 242 -11.18 -6.87 18.09
N LYS A 243 -10.03 -7.13 18.74
CA LYS A 243 -9.82 -8.34 19.55
C LYS A 243 -10.82 -8.43 20.72
N GLY A 244 -11.59 -9.54 20.73
CA GLY A 244 -12.59 -9.77 21.79
C GLY A 244 -13.87 -8.93 21.65
N LEU A 245 -14.04 -8.27 20.49
CA LEU A 245 -15.29 -7.63 20.08
C LEU A 245 -15.98 -8.46 19.00
N PRO A 246 -17.30 -8.30 18.76
CA PRO A 246 -18.02 -8.91 17.65
C PRO A 246 -17.62 -8.24 16.32
N PHE A 247 -16.35 -8.40 15.92
CA PHE A 247 -15.74 -7.74 14.78
C PHE A 247 -14.82 -8.70 14.03
N LYS A 248 -15.20 -9.04 12.82
CA LYS A 248 -14.45 -9.92 11.92
C LYS A 248 -14.05 -9.17 10.68
N THR A 249 -12.94 -9.58 10.08
CA THR A 249 -12.35 -8.96 8.89
C THR A 249 -12.20 -9.96 7.75
N ALA A 250 -12.22 -9.47 6.51
CA ALA A 250 -11.82 -10.22 5.33
C ALA A 250 -10.79 -9.42 4.53
N LEU A 251 -9.71 -10.09 4.15
CA LEU A 251 -8.70 -9.57 3.22
C LEU A 251 -9.07 -9.97 1.80
N VAL A 252 -9.19 -8.98 0.88
CA VAL A 252 -9.59 -9.17 -0.52
C VAL A 252 -8.52 -8.60 -1.44
N VAL A 253 -7.57 -9.45 -1.82
CA VAL A 253 -6.39 -9.04 -2.60
C VAL A 253 -6.10 -10.04 -3.71
N GLY A 254 -5.50 -9.57 -4.81
CA GLY A 254 -5.00 -10.43 -5.89
C GLY A 254 -3.89 -11.37 -5.41
N GLY A 255 -3.67 -12.48 -6.10
CA GLY A 255 -2.63 -13.47 -5.79
C GLY A 255 -2.97 -14.47 -4.68
N ASP A 256 -4.03 -14.26 -3.92
CA ASP A 256 -4.61 -15.25 -3.02
C ASP A 256 -5.82 -15.93 -3.69
N ALA A 257 -6.08 -17.21 -3.34
CA ALA A 257 -7.15 -17.98 -3.93
C ALA A 257 -8.53 -17.34 -3.66
N MET A 258 -9.25 -16.97 -4.72
CA MET A 258 -10.57 -16.33 -4.64
C MET A 258 -11.59 -17.12 -3.81
N PRO A 259 -11.71 -18.48 -3.92
CA PRO A 259 -12.66 -19.24 -3.13
C PRO A 259 -12.48 -19.09 -1.62
N ARG A 260 -11.24 -18.94 -1.14
CA ARG A 260 -10.98 -18.71 0.29
C ARG A 260 -11.44 -17.34 0.76
N GLN A 261 -11.20 -16.32 -0.05
CA GLN A 261 -11.62 -14.95 0.26
C GLN A 261 -13.15 -14.88 0.30
N LEU A 262 -13.82 -15.47 -0.71
CA LEU A 262 -15.26 -15.55 -0.77
C LEU A 262 -15.85 -16.32 0.42
N HIS A 263 -15.32 -17.50 0.73
CA HIS A 263 -15.75 -18.28 1.88
C HIS A 263 -15.64 -17.48 3.19
N ARG A 264 -14.55 -16.71 3.36
CA ARG A 264 -14.38 -15.84 4.54
C ARG A 264 -15.47 -14.77 4.63
N ILE A 265 -15.82 -14.13 3.50
CA ILE A 265 -16.87 -13.11 3.46
C ILE A 265 -18.24 -13.75 3.76
N GLN A 266 -18.55 -14.91 3.17
CA GLN A 266 -19.80 -15.65 3.37
C GLN A 266 -20.02 -16.13 4.82
N GLN A 267 -18.95 -16.26 5.60
CA GLN A 267 -19.06 -16.53 7.04
C GLN A 267 -19.53 -15.32 7.85
N GLY A 268 -19.69 -14.15 7.21
CA GLY A 268 -20.03 -12.89 7.83
C GLY A 268 -18.80 -12.17 8.37
N VAL A 269 -18.62 -10.92 7.91
CA VAL A 269 -17.55 -10.02 8.33
C VAL A 269 -18.09 -8.60 8.45
N GLU A 270 -17.56 -7.84 9.38
CA GLU A 270 -17.91 -6.43 9.58
C GLU A 270 -17.06 -5.53 8.67
N LEU A 271 -15.80 -5.91 8.39
CA LEU A 271 -14.87 -5.12 7.59
C LEU A 271 -14.27 -5.93 6.44
N ILE A 272 -14.34 -5.38 5.24
CA ILE A 272 -13.52 -5.81 4.09
C ILE A 272 -12.36 -4.84 3.92
N VAL A 273 -11.13 -5.37 3.82
CA VAL A 273 -9.94 -4.63 3.42
C VAL A 273 -9.45 -5.21 2.11
N GLY A 274 -9.33 -4.37 1.06
CA GLY A 274 -9.01 -4.92 -0.25
C GLY A 274 -8.40 -3.95 -1.25
N THR A 275 -7.84 -4.53 -2.32
CA THR A 275 -7.42 -3.79 -3.51
C THR A 275 -8.59 -3.62 -4.48
N PRO A 276 -8.69 -2.45 -5.18
CA PRO A 276 -9.84 -2.17 -6.04
C PRO A 276 -10.12 -3.26 -7.10
N GLY A 277 -9.08 -3.75 -7.79
CA GLY A 277 -9.24 -4.74 -8.86
C GLY A 277 -9.90 -6.03 -8.38
N ARG A 278 -9.41 -6.61 -7.27
CA ARG A 278 -9.96 -7.88 -6.73
C ARG A 278 -11.40 -7.72 -6.22
N LEU A 279 -11.74 -6.55 -5.67
CA LEU A 279 -13.11 -6.27 -5.27
C LEU A 279 -14.05 -6.18 -6.48
N ILE A 280 -13.63 -5.53 -7.56
CA ILE A 280 -14.40 -5.49 -8.82
C ILE A 280 -14.63 -6.91 -9.35
N ASP A 281 -13.63 -7.81 -9.30
CA ASP A 281 -13.79 -9.19 -9.73
C ASP A 281 -14.88 -9.93 -8.94
N LEU A 282 -14.94 -9.73 -7.62
CA LEU A 282 -15.98 -10.32 -6.77
C LEU A 282 -17.34 -9.71 -7.01
N LEU A 283 -17.42 -8.38 -7.17
CA LEU A 283 -18.66 -7.65 -7.42
C LEU A 283 -19.26 -7.99 -8.79
N SER A 284 -18.41 -8.12 -9.83
CA SER A 284 -18.85 -8.45 -11.19
C SER A 284 -19.46 -9.85 -11.28
N LYS A 285 -19.09 -10.76 -10.39
CA LYS A 285 -19.66 -12.11 -10.29
C LYS A 285 -20.87 -12.20 -9.37
N HIS A 286 -21.31 -11.09 -8.80
CA HIS A 286 -22.38 -11.04 -7.81
C HIS A 286 -22.17 -11.97 -6.60
N GLU A 287 -20.92 -12.19 -6.22
CA GLU A 287 -20.55 -13.10 -5.14
C GLU A 287 -20.64 -12.45 -3.75
N ILE A 288 -20.74 -11.10 -3.71
CA ILE A 288 -20.88 -10.33 -2.46
C ILE A 288 -21.93 -9.22 -2.61
N GLU A 289 -22.65 -8.94 -1.54
CA GLU A 289 -23.58 -7.83 -1.41
C GLU A 289 -22.97 -6.74 -0.52
N LEU A 290 -23.09 -5.47 -0.92
CA LEU A 290 -22.50 -4.31 -0.24
C LEU A 290 -23.57 -3.33 0.27
N ASP A 291 -24.82 -3.73 0.30
CA ASP A 291 -25.96 -2.86 0.63
C ASP A 291 -25.88 -2.28 2.06
N ASP A 292 -25.24 -3.01 2.98
CA ASP A 292 -25.11 -2.62 4.40
C ASP A 292 -23.83 -1.81 4.69
N VAL A 293 -22.98 -1.54 3.67
CA VAL A 293 -21.73 -0.78 3.86
C VAL A 293 -22.06 0.68 4.12
N PHE A 294 -21.91 1.12 5.37
CA PHE A 294 -22.14 2.50 5.77
C PHE A 294 -20.89 3.38 5.75
N MET A 295 -19.69 2.79 5.69
CA MET A 295 -18.42 3.51 5.69
C MET A 295 -17.45 2.97 4.65
N LEU A 296 -16.97 3.85 3.78
CA LEU A 296 -15.91 3.58 2.81
C LEU A 296 -14.66 4.39 3.14
N VAL A 297 -13.54 3.71 3.32
CA VAL A 297 -12.24 4.34 3.51
C VAL A 297 -11.38 4.12 2.28
N LEU A 298 -10.74 5.19 1.79
CA LEU A 298 -9.72 5.16 0.75
C LEU A 298 -8.39 5.56 1.38
N ASP A 299 -7.45 4.65 1.52
CA ASP A 299 -6.12 4.96 2.05
C ASP A 299 -5.10 5.06 0.91
N GLU A 300 -4.19 6.03 1.00
CA GLU A 300 -3.24 6.41 -0.05
C GLU A 300 -3.89 6.72 -1.40
N VAL A 301 -4.89 7.62 -1.37
CA VAL A 301 -5.67 8.02 -2.56
C VAL A 301 -4.78 8.53 -3.69
N ASP A 302 -3.76 9.34 -3.39
CA ASP A 302 -2.81 9.86 -4.37
C ASP A 302 -2.06 8.73 -5.10
N CYS A 303 -1.73 7.65 -4.39
CA CYS A 303 -1.14 6.45 -4.97
C CYS A 303 -2.15 5.69 -5.85
N MET A 304 -3.39 5.53 -5.40
CA MET A 304 -4.43 4.87 -6.20
C MET A 304 -4.67 5.59 -7.52
N LEU A 305 -4.70 6.93 -7.51
CA LEU A 305 -4.87 7.72 -8.73
C LEU A 305 -3.68 7.58 -9.69
N GLN A 306 -2.45 7.61 -9.18
CA GLN A 306 -1.23 7.43 -9.98
C GLN A 306 -1.17 6.04 -10.63
N ARG A 307 -1.73 5.01 -10.00
CA ARG A 307 -1.80 3.64 -10.54
C ARG A 307 -3.00 3.42 -11.47
N GLY A 308 -3.81 4.46 -11.71
CA GLY A 308 -4.96 4.37 -12.61
C GLY A 308 -6.19 3.69 -12.01
N PHE A 309 -6.28 3.53 -10.69
CA PHE A 309 -7.42 2.88 -10.03
C PHE A 309 -8.66 3.77 -9.88
N ARG A 310 -8.63 5.00 -10.41
CA ARG A 310 -9.74 5.97 -10.29
C ARG A 310 -11.09 5.37 -10.67
N ASP A 311 -11.16 4.77 -11.86
CA ASP A 311 -12.42 4.26 -12.39
C ASP A 311 -12.94 3.07 -11.58
N GLN A 312 -12.04 2.20 -11.12
CA GLN A 312 -12.37 1.06 -10.25
C GLN A 312 -12.91 1.54 -8.89
N VAL A 313 -12.26 2.51 -8.27
CA VAL A 313 -12.72 3.12 -7.01
C VAL A 313 -14.10 3.74 -7.19
N MET A 314 -14.33 4.47 -8.29
CA MET A 314 -15.62 5.08 -8.59
C MET A 314 -16.71 4.05 -8.89
N GLN A 315 -16.39 2.90 -9.51
CA GLN A 315 -17.32 1.79 -9.71
C GLN A 315 -17.75 1.19 -8.38
N ILE A 316 -16.79 0.90 -7.48
CA ILE A 316 -17.08 0.39 -6.15
C ILE A 316 -17.97 1.38 -5.38
N TYR A 317 -17.59 2.66 -5.36
CA TYR A 317 -18.37 3.70 -4.68
C TYR A 317 -19.83 3.76 -5.17
N ARG A 318 -20.06 3.67 -6.48
CA ARG A 318 -21.43 3.68 -7.06
C ARG A 318 -22.25 2.45 -6.72
N ALA A 319 -21.60 1.34 -6.35
CA ALA A 319 -22.29 0.13 -5.86
C ALA A 319 -22.71 0.22 -4.39
N LEU A 320 -22.28 1.26 -3.66
CA LEU A 320 -22.59 1.46 -2.24
C LEU A 320 -23.78 2.40 -2.05
N SER A 321 -24.52 2.19 -0.97
CA SER A 321 -25.70 2.98 -0.59
C SER A 321 -25.30 4.25 0.17
N GLN A 322 -24.69 5.23 -0.51
CA GLN A 322 -24.27 6.53 0.06
C GLN A 322 -23.47 6.39 1.37
N PRO A 323 -22.33 5.69 1.36
CA PRO A 323 -21.55 5.51 2.57
C PRO A 323 -20.93 6.83 3.03
N GLN A 324 -20.62 6.94 4.31
CA GLN A 324 -19.66 7.92 4.81
C GLN A 324 -18.30 7.65 4.15
N VAL A 325 -17.67 8.69 3.58
CA VAL A 325 -16.41 8.57 2.85
C VAL A 325 -15.28 9.19 3.66
N LEU A 326 -14.26 8.38 3.97
CA LEU A 326 -13.03 8.83 4.62
C LEU A 326 -11.86 8.61 3.65
N MET A 327 -11.22 9.69 3.22
CA MET A 327 -10.08 9.64 2.30
C MET A 327 -8.81 10.04 3.03
N TYR A 328 -7.77 9.22 2.87
CA TYR A 328 -6.45 9.46 3.44
C TYR A 328 -5.40 9.53 2.34
N SER A 329 -4.54 10.52 2.42
CA SER A 329 -3.48 10.74 1.44
C SER A 329 -2.26 11.38 2.11
N ALA A 330 -1.08 11.17 1.56
CA ALA A 330 0.10 11.94 1.98
C ALA A 330 0.09 13.34 1.34
N THR A 331 -0.53 13.48 0.17
CA THR A 331 -0.58 14.75 -0.58
C THR A 331 -1.99 15.04 -1.10
N ILE A 332 -2.44 16.29 -0.99
CA ILE A 332 -3.70 16.73 -1.58
C ILE A 332 -3.38 17.42 -2.91
N SER A 333 -3.54 16.70 -4.01
CA SER A 333 -3.46 17.25 -5.37
C SER A 333 -4.86 17.67 -5.86
N GLN A 334 -4.92 18.48 -6.92
CA GLN A 334 -6.19 18.82 -7.57
C GLN A 334 -6.99 17.59 -8.01
N GLU A 335 -6.32 16.51 -8.40
CA GLU A 335 -6.98 15.24 -8.76
C GLU A 335 -7.63 14.58 -7.55
N VAL A 336 -6.93 14.56 -6.41
CA VAL A 336 -7.48 14.03 -5.14
C VAL A 336 -8.69 14.84 -4.71
N GLU A 337 -8.63 16.19 -4.76
CA GLU A 337 -9.77 17.07 -4.45
C GLU A 337 -10.95 16.86 -5.41
N LYS A 338 -10.70 16.65 -6.71
CA LYS A 338 -11.77 16.35 -7.69
C LYS A 338 -12.46 15.02 -7.40
N VAL A 339 -11.71 13.97 -7.05
CA VAL A 339 -12.29 12.68 -6.68
C VAL A 339 -13.09 12.83 -5.39
N ALA A 340 -12.55 13.50 -4.39
CA ALA A 340 -13.23 13.77 -3.14
C ALA A 340 -14.58 14.48 -3.37
N SER A 341 -14.58 15.59 -4.10
CA SER A 341 -15.79 16.35 -4.42
C SER A 341 -16.81 15.58 -5.28
N SER A 342 -16.36 14.55 -6.03
CA SER A 342 -17.26 13.69 -6.80
C SER A 342 -17.95 12.61 -5.95
N MET A 343 -17.39 12.29 -4.78
CA MET A 343 -17.93 11.26 -3.86
C MET A 343 -18.82 11.87 -2.77
N ALA A 344 -18.48 13.07 -2.27
CA ALA A 344 -19.27 13.70 -1.24
C ALA A 344 -19.23 15.23 -1.39
N LYS A 345 -20.38 15.91 -1.09
CA LYS A 345 -20.50 17.36 -1.23
C LYS A 345 -19.89 18.13 -0.05
N ASP A 346 -20.08 17.61 1.18
CA ASP A 346 -19.69 18.28 2.42
C ASP A 346 -18.48 17.58 3.05
N ILE A 347 -17.33 17.68 2.36
CA ILE A 347 -16.09 17.05 2.83
C ILE A 347 -15.33 18.03 3.73
N ILE A 348 -15.03 17.58 4.94
CA ILE A 348 -14.10 18.26 5.83
C ILE A 348 -12.67 17.88 5.43
N VAL A 349 -11.85 18.88 5.13
CA VAL A 349 -10.44 18.66 4.81
C VAL A 349 -9.61 18.92 6.05
N ILE A 350 -8.90 17.89 6.50
CA ILE A 350 -7.99 17.95 7.65
C ILE A 350 -6.57 17.76 7.15
N SER A 351 -5.71 18.76 7.35
CA SER A 351 -4.28 18.65 7.02
C SER A 351 -3.46 18.78 8.29
N VAL A 352 -2.51 17.87 8.48
CA VAL A 352 -1.61 17.85 9.64
C VAL A 352 -0.17 17.94 9.17
N GLY A 353 0.57 18.90 9.73
CA GLY A 353 1.94 19.20 9.32
C GLY A 353 2.01 20.07 8.05
N LYS A 354 3.22 20.27 7.53
CA LYS A 354 3.46 21.08 6.32
C LYS A 354 3.36 20.19 5.09
N SER A 355 2.33 20.36 4.29
CA SER A 355 2.11 19.61 3.05
C SER A 355 3.33 19.56 2.14
N ASN A 356 3.63 18.41 1.55
CA ASN A 356 4.70 18.16 0.58
C ASN A 356 6.14 18.32 1.09
N ARG A 357 6.40 18.21 2.38
CA ARG A 357 7.75 18.18 2.91
C ARG A 357 8.07 16.80 3.48
N PRO A 358 9.32 16.31 3.35
CA PRO A 358 9.74 15.11 4.07
C PRO A 358 9.58 15.30 5.56
N ASN A 359 9.28 14.23 6.27
CA ASN A 359 9.28 14.24 7.72
C ASN A 359 10.63 14.81 8.23
N ILE A 360 10.57 15.83 9.08
CA ILE A 360 11.75 16.53 9.65
C ILE A 360 12.67 15.55 10.40
N ALA A 361 12.11 14.45 10.93
CA ALA A 361 12.88 13.41 11.62
C ALA A 361 13.75 12.55 10.69
N VAL A 362 13.67 12.70 9.36
CA VAL A 362 14.53 11.98 8.41
C VAL A 362 15.73 12.84 8.02
N LYS A 363 16.90 12.46 8.54
CA LYS A 363 18.17 13.07 8.13
C LYS A 363 18.55 12.59 6.73
N GLN A 364 18.57 13.50 5.77
CA GLN A 364 18.88 13.18 4.37
C GLN A 364 20.36 13.44 4.05
N LEU A 365 20.99 12.48 3.38
CA LEU A 365 22.37 12.56 2.90
C LEU A 365 22.40 12.28 1.40
N ALA A 366 22.49 13.33 0.59
CA ALA A 366 22.62 13.21 -0.86
C ALA A 366 24.10 13.03 -1.26
N ILE A 367 24.41 12.00 -2.03
CA ILE A 367 25.76 11.67 -2.48
C ILE A 367 25.76 11.59 -4.00
N TRP A 368 26.68 12.33 -4.63
CA TRP A 368 26.90 12.20 -6.06
C TRP A 368 27.72 10.95 -6.34
N VAL A 369 27.18 10.02 -7.14
CA VAL A 369 27.80 8.72 -7.43
C VAL A 369 27.54 8.34 -8.88
N GLU A 370 28.58 8.10 -9.64
CA GLU A 370 28.43 7.58 -11.01
C GLU A 370 27.82 6.17 -11.02
N SER A 371 27.04 5.85 -12.06
CA SER A 371 26.30 4.58 -12.14
C SER A 371 27.19 3.35 -11.94
N LYS A 372 28.45 3.38 -12.43
CA LYS A 372 29.42 2.28 -12.27
C LYS A 372 29.91 2.11 -10.83
N GLN A 373 29.89 3.17 -10.04
CA GLN A 373 30.43 3.21 -8.67
C GLN A 373 29.36 2.96 -7.61
N LYS A 374 28.07 2.98 -7.97
CA LYS A 374 26.95 2.83 -7.01
C LYS A 374 27.08 1.56 -6.16
N LYS A 375 27.40 0.40 -6.76
CA LYS A 375 27.53 -0.88 -6.03
C LYS A 375 28.66 -0.81 -4.99
N GLN A 376 29.85 -0.34 -5.40
CA GLN A 376 30.97 -0.21 -4.46
C GLN A 376 30.62 0.73 -3.30
N LYS A 377 30.02 1.88 -3.62
CA LYS A 377 29.60 2.84 -2.59
C LYS A 377 28.56 2.27 -1.62
N LEU A 378 27.64 1.46 -2.12
CA LEU A 378 26.69 0.74 -1.27
C LEU A 378 27.40 -0.24 -0.33
N PHE A 379 28.32 -1.04 -0.84
CA PHE A 379 29.07 -1.99 -0.02
C PHE A 379 29.92 -1.27 1.04
N ASP A 380 30.55 -0.15 0.70
CA ASP A 380 31.29 0.68 1.66
C ASP A 380 30.39 1.19 2.80
N ILE A 381 29.14 1.57 2.49
CA ILE A 381 28.17 1.99 3.50
C ILE A 381 27.75 0.80 4.38
N LEU A 382 27.40 -0.34 3.78
CA LEU A 382 26.90 -1.51 4.50
C LEU A 382 27.97 -2.18 5.37
N THR A 383 29.26 -2.03 5.04
CA THR A 383 30.38 -2.56 5.83
C THR A 383 30.92 -1.56 6.86
N SER A 384 30.51 -0.29 6.78
CA SER A 384 30.97 0.77 7.67
C SER A 384 30.26 0.73 9.02
N LYS A 385 31.02 0.59 10.12
CA LYS A 385 30.46 0.68 11.49
C LYS A 385 29.80 2.02 11.81
N GLN A 386 30.16 3.09 11.10
CA GLN A 386 29.62 4.45 11.34
C GLN A 386 28.37 4.75 10.50
N HIS A 387 28.23 4.11 9.34
CA HIS A 387 27.18 4.45 8.37
C HIS A 387 26.13 3.36 8.19
N PHE A 388 26.35 2.16 8.68
CA PHE A 388 25.40 1.05 8.65
C PHE A 388 24.55 1.04 9.91
N THR A 389 23.28 1.36 9.75
CA THR A 389 22.31 1.42 10.87
C THR A 389 21.11 0.50 10.54
N PRO A 390 21.24 -0.82 10.80
CA PRO A 390 20.18 -1.77 10.51
C PRO A 390 18.96 -1.58 11.44
N PRO A 391 17.75 -1.96 11.00
CA PRO A 391 17.39 -2.51 9.70
C PRO A 391 17.44 -1.50 8.54
N VAL A 392 17.95 -1.92 7.37
CA VAL A 392 18.14 -1.07 6.18
C VAL A 392 17.24 -1.52 5.04
N VAL A 393 16.57 -0.57 4.37
CA VAL A 393 15.88 -0.79 3.10
C VAL A 393 16.65 -0.10 1.97
N VAL A 394 16.96 -0.85 0.91
CA VAL A 394 17.62 -0.35 -0.30
C VAL A 394 16.61 -0.32 -1.44
N PHE A 395 16.27 0.86 -1.96
CA PHE A 395 15.35 1.01 -3.08
C PHE A 395 16.08 0.98 -4.41
N VAL A 396 15.61 0.12 -5.33
CA VAL A 396 16.14 -0.06 -6.69
C VAL A 396 15.04 0.11 -7.74
N GLY A 397 15.43 0.43 -8.98
CA GLY A 397 14.50 0.73 -10.08
C GLY A 397 13.93 -0.50 -10.80
N SER A 398 14.52 -1.70 -10.64
CA SER A 398 14.08 -2.89 -11.35
C SER A 398 14.06 -4.14 -10.47
N ARG A 399 13.19 -5.10 -10.83
CA ARG A 399 13.01 -6.37 -10.11
C ARG A 399 14.27 -7.24 -10.19
N LEU A 400 14.77 -7.44 -11.41
CA LEU A 400 16.03 -8.15 -11.63
C LEU A 400 17.20 -7.46 -10.90
N GLY A 401 17.22 -6.12 -10.90
CA GLY A 401 18.19 -5.33 -10.13
C GLY A 401 18.11 -5.62 -8.63
N ALA A 402 16.91 -5.82 -8.08
CA ALA A 402 16.72 -6.18 -6.69
C ALA A 402 17.34 -7.54 -6.36
N ASP A 403 17.08 -8.56 -7.16
CA ASP A 403 17.62 -9.91 -6.94
C ASP A 403 19.14 -9.93 -7.07
N LEU A 404 19.68 -9.37 -8.16
CA LEU A 404 21.13 -9.32 -8.39
C LEU A 404 21.87 -8.49 -7.34
N LEU A 405 21.29 -7.40 -6.87
CA LEU A 405 21.91 -6.58 -5.84
C LEU A 405 21.88 -7.29 -4.48
N THR A 406 20.83 -8.00 -4.17
CA THR A 406 20.71 -8.82 -2.96
C THR A 406 21.78 -9.91 -2.90
N GLU A 407 21.96 -10.64 -3.99
CA GLU A 407 23.02 -11.63 -4.11
C GLU A 407 24.42 -11.01 -3.97
N ALA A 408 24.67 -9.90 -4.67
CA ALA A 408 25.93 -9.18 -4.59
C ALA A 408 26.24 -8.66 -3.17
N ILE A 409 25.24 -8.14 -2.45
CA ILE A 409 25.38 -7.73 -1.04
C ILE A 409 25.81 -8.93 -0.20
N THR A 410 25.10 -10.05 -0.30
CA THR A 410 25.37 -11.25 0.50
C THR A 410 26.78 -11.80 0.26
N ILE A 411 27.19 -11.89 -1.02
CA ILE A 411 28.53 -12.40 -1.39
C ILE A 411 29.65 -11.46 -0.93
N THR A 412 29.48 -10.13 -1.15
CA THR A 412 30.56 -9.17 -0.94
C THR A 412 30.69 -8.74 0.52
N THR A 413 29.57 -8.57 1.22
CA THR A 413 29.57 -8.02 2.59
C THR A 413 29.39 -9.07 3.67
N GLY A 414 28.97 -10.29 3.33
CA GLY A 414 28.57 -11.33 4.29
C GLY A 414 27.26 -11.06 5.03
N LEU A 415 26.58 -9.95 4.74
CA LEU A 415 25.30 -9.62 5.37
C LEU A 415 24.16 -10.42 4.73
N LYS A 416 23.27 -10.95 5.53
CA LYS A 416 22.04 -11.57 5.05
C LYS A 416 21.15 -10.49 4.44
N ALA A 417 20.82 -10.62 3.17
CA ALA A 417 19.94 -9.71 2.45
C ALA A 417 18.81 -10.49 1.76
N LEU A 418 17.62 -9.89 1.63
CA LEU A 418 16.49 -10.45 0.88
C LEU A 418 15.90 -9.40 -0.06
N SER A 419 15.48 -9.82 -1.25
CA SER A 419 14.79 -8.95 -2.23
C SER A 419 13.29 -9.08 -2.09
N ILE A 420 12.57 -7.95 -2.28
CA ILE A 420 11.10 -7.92 -2.34
C ILE A 420 10.62 -7.07 -3.52
N HIS A 421 9.80 -7.66 -4.38
CA HIS A 421 9.27 -7.03 -5.59
C HIS A 421 8.01 -7.74 -6.09
N GLY A 422 7.38 -7.19 -7.14
CA GLY A 422 6.08 -7.65 -7.65
C GLY A 422 6.03 -9.11 -8.13
N GLU A 423 7.16 -9.69 -8.52
CA GLU A 423 7.25 -11.09 -9.00
C GLU A 423 7.34 -12.13 -7.89
N LYS A 424 7.67 -11.73 -6.66
CA LYS A 424 7.64 -12.66 -5.51
C LYS A 424 6.20 -13.05 -5.18
N SER A 425 5.96 -14.32 -4.91
CA SER A 425 4.65 -14.80 -4.47
C SER A 425 4.22 -14.14 -3.15
N MET A 426 2.92 -14.12 -2.86
CA MET A 426 2.40 -13.56 -1.61
C MET A 426 2.96 -14.28 -0.38
N LYS A 427 3.22 -15.59 -0.48
CA LYS A 427 3.82 -16.37 0.59
C LYS A 427 5.26 -15.91 0.86
N GLU A 428 6.07 -15.83 -0.18
CA GLU A 428 7.46 -15.34 -0.06
C GLU A 428 7.53 -13.91 0.48
N ARG A 429 6.66 -13.01 0.01
CA ARG A 429 6.62 -11.63 0.52
C ARG A 429 6.29 -11.57 2.00
N ARG A 430 5.34 -12.39 2.48
CA ARG A 430 5.02 -12.49 3.92
C ARG A 430 6.21 -13.02 4.73
N GLU A 431 6.89 -14.05 4.23
CA GLU A 431 8.07 -14.63 4.87
C GLU A 431 9.23 -13.61 4.93
N ILE A 432 9.52 -12.92 3.81
CA ILE A 432 10.55 -11.89 3.73
C ILE A 432 10.24 -10.75 4.71
N MET A 433 9.00 -10.26 4.71
CA MET A 433 8.57 -9.19 5.61
C MET A 433 8.68 -9.61 7.07
N SER A 434 8.24 -10.82 7.42
CA SER A 434 8.33 -11.36 8.77
C SER A 434 9.79 -11.45 9.24
N SER A 435 10.67 -12.06 8.45
CA SER A 435 12.11 -12.20 8.78
C SER A 435 12.81 -10.84 8.92
N PHE A 436 12.42 -9.86 8.12
CA PHE A 436 12.96 -8.50 8.21
C PHE A 436 12.48 -7.77 9.47
N LEU A 437 11.19 -7.85 9.80
CA LEU A 437 10.61 -7.19 10.97
C LEU A 437 11.11 -7.79 12.30
N VAL A 438 11.35 -9.10 12.34
CA VAL A 438 11.93 -9.79 13.51
C VAL A 438 13.44 -9.50 13.65
N GLY A 439 14.08 -8.90 12.63
CA GLY A 439 15.50 -8.55 12.64
C GLY A 439 16.46 -9.69 12.24
N GLU A 440 15.94 -10.82 11.72
CA GLU A 440 16.77 -11.91 11.18
C GLU A 440 17.54 -11.51 9.92
N VAL A 441 17.02 -10.52 9.20
CA VAL A 441 17.57 -10.00 7.95
C VAL A 441 17.82 -8.50 8.11
N PRO A 442 19.09 -8.05 8.19
CA PRO A 442 19.42 -6.64 8.41
C PRO A 442 19.23 -5.76 7.17
N VAL A 443 19.22 -6.33 5.96
CA VAL A 443 19.12 -5.58 4.70
C VAL A 443 18.00 -6.14 3.82
N MET A 444 17.07 -5.30 3.40
CA MET A 444 16.03 -5.63 2.43
C MET A 444 16.20 -4.78 1.18
N VAL A 445 16.29 -5.40 0.00
CA VAL A 445 16.35 -4.72 -1.29
C VAL A 445 14.95 -4.72 -1.92
N ALA A 446 14.41 -3.55 -2.21
CA ALA A 446 13.02 -3.41 -2.61
C ALA A 446 12.86 -2.57 -3.88
N THR A 447 11.87 -2.92 -4.68
CA THR A 447 11.36 -2.02 -5.73
C THR A 447 10.31 -1.07 -5.15
N GLY A 448 9.81 -0.13 -5.96
CA GLY A 448 8.76 0.82 -5.58
C GLY A 448 7.47 0.22 -4.99
N VAL A 449 7.31 -1.11 -4.96
CA VAL A 449 6.17 -1.80 -4.31
C VAL A 449 6.12 -1.50 -2.81
N LEU A 450 7.29 -1.39 -2.15
CA LEU A 450 7.39 -1.06 -0.72
C LEU A 450 7.50 0.45 -0.43
N SER A 451 7.55 1.29 -1.45
CA SER A 451 7.71 2.74 -1.24
C SER A 451 6.49 3.35 -0.53
N ARG A 452 5.35 2.69 -0.57
CA ARG A 452 4.08 3.22 -0.06
C ARG A 452 3.33 2.19 0.76
N GLY A 453 2.65 2.67 1.81
CA GLY A 453 1.67 1.94 2.58
C GLY A 453 2.18 0.81 3.46
N VAL A 454 3.40 0.32 3.25
CA VAL A 454 3.96 -0.74 4.09
C VAL A 454 4.51 -0.16 5.38
N ASP A 455 3.99 -0.63 6.49
CA ASP A 455 4.49 -0.28 7.82
C ASP A 455 5.77 -1.06 8.13
N LEU A 456 6.90 -0.43 7.88
CA LEU A 456 8.21 -0.94 8.25
C LEU A 456 8.59 -0.32 9.61
N LEU A 457 7.93 -0.78 10.68
CA LEU A 457 8.02 -0.21 12.03
C LEU A 457 9.43 -0.03 12.59
N SER A 458 10.43 -0.70 12.03
CA SER A 458 11.78 -0.74 12.59
C SER A 458 12.87 -0.23 11.67
N VAL A 459 12.54 0.33 10.47
CA VAL A 459 13.57 0.79 9.54
C VAL A 459 14.25 2.05 10.08
N ARG A 460 15.56 1.97 10.29
CA ARG A 460 16.39 3.09 10.74
C ARG A 460 17.11 3.77 9.59
N GLN A 461 17.33 3.05 8.50
CA GLN A 461 18.06 3.59 7.37
C GLN A 461 17.40 3.19 6.04
N VAL A 462 17.23 4.17 5.17
CA VAL A 462 16.81 3.98 3.78
C VAL A 462 17.94 4.38 2.86
N ILE A 463 18.25 3.55 1.88
CA ILE A 463 19.21 3.87 0.81
C ILE A 463 18.45 3.89 -0.51
N VAL A 464 18.36 5.06 -1.14
CA VAL A 464 17.80 5.22 -2.48
C VAL A 464 18.93 4.98 -3.47
N PHE A 465 19.12 3.72 -3.86
CA PHE A 465 20.18 3.30 -4.80
C PHE A 465 19.87 3.77 -6.22
N ASP A 466 18.60 3.64 -6.64
CA ASP A 466 18.09 4.24 -7.86
C ASP A 466 16.98 5.23 -7.52
N MET A 467 17.13 6.47 -7.99
CA MET A 467 16.11 7.49 -7.79
C MET A 467 14.82 7.11 -8.52
N PRO A 468 13.66 7.25 -7.86
CA PRO A 468 12.37 7.02 -8.50
C PRO A 468 12.07 8.12 -9.55
N ASN A 469 11.06 7.86 -10.40
CA ASN A 469 10.68 8.77 -11.47
C ASN A 469 9.99 10.06 -11.00
N SER A 470 9.63 10.16 -9.72
CA SER A 470 8.96 11.34 -9.16
C SER A 470 9.46 11.66 -7.75
N ILE A 471 9.49 12.94 -7.44
CA ILE A 471 9.83 13.42 -6.09
C ILE A 471 8.82 12.95 -5.03
N LYS A 472 7.56 12.80 -5.40
CA LYS A 472 6.55 12.26 -4.48
C LYS A 472 6.89 10.84 -4.04
N GLU A 473 7.31 9.99 -4.98
CA GLU A 473 7.73 8.62 -4.66
C GLU A 473 8.99 8.62 -3.80
N TYR A 474 9.95 9.50 -4.09
CA TYR A 474 11.13 9.70 -3.25
C TYR A 474 10.75 10.02 -1.80
N VAL A 475 9.85 10.98 -1.57
CA VAL A 475 9.38 11.36 -0.23
C VAL A 475 8.74 10.16 0.49
N HIS A 476 7.96 9.35 -0.22
CA HIS A 476 7.38 8.14 0.34
C HIS A 476 8.42 7.06 0.68
N GLN A 477 9.47 6.91 -0.15
CA GLN A 477 10.57 5.98 0.12
C GLN A 477 11.32 6.37 1.39
N ILE A 478 11.76 7.62 1.50
CA ILE A 478 12.53 8.06 2.66
C ILE A 478 11.69 8.15 3.94
N GLY A 479 10.38 8.37 3.79
CA GLY A 479 9.44 8.34 4.91
C GLY A 479 9.34 6.97 5.61
N ARG A 480 10.00 5.93 5.11
CA ARG A 480 10.13 4.62 5.81
C ARG A 480 11.15 4.68 6.95
N ALA A 481 12.12 5.61 6.89
CA ALA A 481 13.21 5.70 7.87
C ALA A 481 12.83 6.42 9.18
N SER A 482 11.63 6.98 9.32
CA SER A 482 11.22 7.71 10.53
C SER A 482 9.78 7.41 10.88
N ARG A 483 9.52 7.14 12.15
CA ARG A 483 8.18 6.94 12.69
C ARG A 483 8.03 7.47 14.08
N LEU A 484 6.85 8.02 14.39
CA LEU A 484 6.45 8.49 15.72
C LEU A 484 7.49 9.41 16.40
N GLY A 485 8.28 10.15 15.59
CA GLY A 485 9.29 11.07 16.10
C GLY A 485 10.69 10.47 16.29
N GLU A 486 10.92 9.18 15.97
CA GLU A 486 12.28 8.62 15.97
C GLU A 486 13.08 9.14 14.76
N GLU A 487 14.37 9.46 14.99
CA GLU A 487 15.28 9.89 13.94
C GLU A 487 15.68 8.74 13.03
N GLY A 488 15.55 8.95 11.72
CA GLY A 488 15.99 8.01 10.69
C GLY A 488 16.96 8.65 9.71
N THR A 489 17.69 7.81 8.96
CA THR A 489 18.64 8.27 7.95
C THR A 489 18.22 7.82 6.55
N ALA A 490 18.21 8.76 5.60
CA ALA A 490 18.03 8.49 4.17
C ALA A 490 19.29 8.86 3.39
N ILE A 491 19.89 7.90 2.70
CA ILE A 491 21.05 8.11 1.83
C ILE A 491 20.60 8.01 0.38
N LEU A 492 20.91 9.04 -0.43
CA LEU A 492 20.50 9.13 -1.82
C LEU A 492 21.71 9.06 -2.74
N PHE A 493 21.65 8.17 -3.73
CA PHE A 493 22.64 8.17 -4.82
C PHE A 493 22.10 8.94 -6.01
N LEU A 494 22.83 9.99 -6.37
CA LEU A 494 22.48 10.92 -7.44
C LEU A 494 23.52 10.90 -8.54
N ASN A 495 23.08 11.04 -9.77
CA ASN A 495 23.92 11.20 -10.95
C ASN A 495 23.17 12.02 -12.02
N GLU A 496 23.79 12.22 -13.19
CA GLU A 496 23.21 13.01 -14.30
C GLU A 496 21.89 12.45 -14.84
N GLU A 497 21.61 11.15 -14.69
CA GLU A 497 20.38 10.52 -15.15
C GLU A 497 19.15 11.09 -14.42
N ASN A 498 19.35 11.61 -13.21
CA ASN A 498 18.30 12.13 -12.34
C ASN A 498 18.01 13.63 -12.52
N ARG A 499 18.63 14.29 -13.52
CA ARG A 499 18.59 15.77 -13.71
C ARG A 499 17.19 16.37 -13.75
N ASN A 500 16.21 15.64 -14.23
CA ASN A 500 14.83 16.11 -14.32
C ASN A 500 14.20 16.36 -12.94
N LEU A 501 14.70 15.69 -11.89
CA LEU A 501 14.22 15.81 -10.51
C LEU A 501 14.98 16.87 -9.71
N PHE A 502 16.11 17.37 -10.20
CA PHE A 502 17.00 18.27 -9.46
C PHE A 502 16.34 19.53 -8.93
N PRO A 503 15.49 20.26 -9.70
CA PRO A 503 14.86 21.48 -9.18
C PRO A 503 14.04 21.21 -7.92
N GLU A 504 13.14 20.24 -7.96
CA GLU A 504 12.27 19.87 -6.84
C GLU A 504 13.07 19.24 -5.69
N LEU A 505 14.07 18.40 -6.00
CA LEU A 505 14.93 17.75 -5.00
C LEU A 505 15.74 18.78 -4.21
N VAL A 506 16.30 19.81 -4.87
CA VAL A 506 17.04 20.89 -4.20
C VAL A 506 16.15 21.65 -3.23
N GLU A 507 14.88 21.91 -3.57
CA GLU A 507 13.93 22.55 -2.65
C GLU A 507 13.67 21.67 -1.42
N ILE A 508 13.52 20.37 -1.60
CA ILE A 508 13.31 19.42 -0.50
C ILE A 508 14.55 19.36 0.40
N LEU A 509 15.74 19.18 -0.16
CA LEU A 509 16.97 19.12 0.61
C LEU A 509 17.20 20.42 1.40
N LYS A 510 16.94 21.59 0.81
CA LYS A 510 16.98 22.87 1.52
C LYS A 510 15.98 22.95 2.67
N SER A 511 14.75 22.53 2.42
CA SER A 511 13.68 22.60 3.44
C SER A 511 13.91 21.69 4.62
N SER A 512 14.68 20.60 4.43
CA SER A 512 15.07 19.65 5.48
C SER A 512 16.43 19.96 6.11
N GLY A 513 17.12 21.05 5.69
CA GLY A 513 18.46 21.39 6.19
C GLY A 513 19.56 20.43 5.74
N ALA A 514 19.31 19.59 4.73
CA ALA A 514 20.29 18.64 4.23
C ALA A 514 21.37 19.32 3.37
N ALA A 515 22.59 18.79 3.42
CA ALA A 515 23.69 19.26 2.59
C ALA A 515 23.40 18.96 1.10
N ILE A 516 23.64 19.96 0.25
CA ILE A 516 23.44 19.85 -1.19
C ILE A 516 24.80 19.57 -1.84
N PRO A 517 24.95 18.47 -2.60
CA PRO A 517 26.16 18.20 -3.37
C PRO A 517 26.52 19.35 -4.31
N ARG A 518 27.81 19.59 -4.51
CA ARG A 518 28.30 20.69 -5.37
C ARG A 518 27.81 20.58 -6.81
N GLU A 519 27.61 19.36 -7.28
CA GLU A 519 27.11 19.03 -8.62
C GLU A 519 25.68 19.51 -8.81
N LEU A 520 24.83 19.38 -7.77
CA LEU A 520 23.46 19.92 -7.77
C LEU A 520 23.43 21.44 -7.59
N ALA A 521 24.41 22.01 -6.91
CA ALA A 521 24.49 23.45 -6.64
C ALA A 521 24.89 24.26 -7.89
N ASN A 522 25.55 23.63 -8.88
CA ASN A 522 26.02 24.28 -10.09
C ASN A 522 24.87 24.82 -10.95
N SER A 523 25.02 26.08 -11.39
CA SER A 523 24.00 26.88 -12.08
C SER A 523 23.46 26.31 -13.40
N ARG A 524 24.10 25.29 -13.99
CA ARG A 524 23.60 24.62 -15.20
C ARG A 524 22.23 23.96 -15.04
N TYR A 525 21.88 23.56 -13.82
CA TYR A 525 20.60 22.89 -13.51
C TYR A 525 19.53 23.84 -12.97
N ARG A 526 19.89 25.11 -12.68
CA ARG A 526 18.93 26.14 -12.21
C ARG A 526 18.10 26.79 -13.32
N LEU A 527 18.42 26.57 -14.59
CA LEU A 527 17.84 27.29 -15.74
C LEU A 527 16.68 26.53 -16.45
N GLY A 528 15.99 25.63 -15.76
CA GLY A 528 14.80 24.92 -16.29
C GLY A 528 13.47 25.69 -16.16
N SER A 529 13.41 26.86 -15.54
CA SER A 529 12.13 27.51 -15.25
C SER A 529 12.12 29.02 -15.48
N VAL A 530 12.55 29.54 -16.62
CA VAL A 530 12.04 30.83 -17.17
C VAL A 530 12.39 30.92 -18.66
N ASN A 531 11.62 30.34 -19.53
CA ASN A 531 11.47 30.80 -20.91
C ASN A 531 9.97 30.98 -21.22
N VAL A 532 9.35 31.89 -20.49
CA VAL A 532 8.09 32.52 -20.93
C VAL A 532 8.48 33.77 -21.70
N GLY A 533 8.40 33.67 -23.02
CA GLY A 533 8.01 34.77 -23.90
C GLY A 533 8.87 36.02 -23.85
N ARG A 534 10.07 36.06 -24.47
CA ARG A 534 10.54 37.29 -25.11
C ARG A 534 10.10 37.30 -26.56
N GLY A 535 8.99 38.01 -26.81
CA GLY A 535 8.49 38.32 -28.12
C GLY A 535 9.56 39.05 -28.94
N GLN A 536 9.85 38.51 -30.11
CA GLN A 536 10.61 39.17 -31.14
C GLN A 536 9.85 40.43 -31.61
N LYS A 537 10.33 41.59 -31.21
CA LYS A 537 9.99 42.85 -31.88
C LYS A 537 10.62 42.85 -33.26
N LYS A 538 9.81 42.56 -34.30
CA LYS A 538 10.16 42.83 -35.69
C LYS A 538 10.40 44.34 -35.86
N ARG A 539 11.65 44.71 -36.14
CA ARG A 539 12.00 46.03 -36.69
C ARG A 539 11.41 46.14 -38.10
N LYS A 540 10.45 47.00 -38.28
CA LYS A 540 10.06 47.53 -39.61
C LYS A 540 11.16 48.49 -40.07
N HIS A 541 11.88 48.13 -41.15
CA HIS A 541 12.58 49.09 -41.95
C HIS A 541 11.59 49.69 -42.95
N GLY A 542 11.47 51.00 -42.92
CA GLY A 542 10.74 51.78 -43.92
C GLY A 542 11.63 52.01 -45.16
N HIS A 543 10.98 51.92 -46.28
CA HIS A 543 11.15 52.81 -47.43
C HIS A 543 9.79 52.94 -48.07
#